data_12a83d8b14d0f18bffd6b8b1f73152cc
#
_entry.id   12a83d8b14d0f18bffd6b8b1f73152cc
#
_cell.length_a   1.000
_cell.length_b   1.000
_cell.length_c   1.000
_cell.angle_alpha   90.00
_cell.angle_beta   90.00
_cell.angle_gamma   90.00
#
_symmetry.space_group_name_H-M   'P 1'
#
loop_
_entity.id
_entity.type
_entity.pdbx_description
1 polymer ?
#
loop_
_entity_poly.entity_id
_entity_poly.type
_entity_poly.pdbx_seq_one_letter_code
_entity_poly.pdbx_strand_id
1 'polypeptide(L)'
;MNQTTADPAPAASPLGTFERFLSFWVLLAILAGLGLGLVAPEAVGVLAGLEYASVNLVVAVLIWAMIFPMMVGVDFSSIKDIGRKPKGLVITLVVNWLVKPFTMAALAVLFFEYLYAGLMSEGDADQYIAGLIILGAAPCTAMVFVWSQLTRGDPAYTLVQVSVNDLVMIVAFAPIVALLLGVTDIVVPWETLLLSVLLYVVIPLVAGAIARRQVIR
;
A
#
# COMPACT_ATOMS: atom_id res chain seq x y z
N MET A 1 -31.50 -39.14 -7.45
CA MET A 1 -30.57 -38.25 -8.18
C MET A 1 -31.06 -36.83 -7.97
N ASN A 2 -30.55 -36.14 -6.94
CA ASN A 2 -30.85 -34.74 -6.66
C ASN A 2 -29.73 -33.90 -7.26
N GLN A 3 -30.01 -33.24 -8.38
CA GLN A 3 -29.15 -32.22 -8.92
C GLN A 3 -29.31 -30.96 -8.07
N THR A 4 -28.37 -30.72 -7.20
CA THR A 4 -28.23 -29.45 -6.52
C THR A 4 -27.82 -28.42 -7.59
N THR A 5 -28.78 -27.66 -8.08
CA THR A 5 -28.50 -26.48 -8.91
C THR A 5 -27.70 -25.51 -8.06
N ALA A 6 -26.39 -25.42 -8.32
CA ALA A 6 -25.55 -24.37 -7.76
C ALA A 6 -26.13 -23.03 -8.23
N ASP A 7 -26.52 -22.18 -7.31
CA ASP A 7 -26.89 -20.79 -7.60
C ASP A 7 -25.76 -20.13 -8.41
N PRO A 8 -26.08 -19.46 -9.52
CA PRO A 8 -25.07 -18.75 -10.30
C PRO A 8 -24.46 -17.66 -9.41
N ALA A 9 -23.13 -17.69 -9.27
CA ALA A 9 -22.39 -16.67 -8.55
C ALA A 9 -22.84 -15.27 -9.04
N PRO A 10 -23.07 -14.29 -8.13
CA PRO A 10 -23.54 -12.98 -8.49
C PRO A 10 -22.61 -12.39 -9.55
N ALA A 11 -23.19 -11.94 -10.66
CA ALA A 11 -22.46 -11.33 -11.76
C ALA A 11 -21.65 -10.15 -11.21
N ALA A 12 -20.33 -10.20 -11.40
CA ALA A 12 -19.45 -9.11 -11.00
C ALA A 12 -20.01 -7.81 -11.64
N SER A 13 -20.24 -6.79 -10.82
CA SER A 13 -20.65 -5.48 -11.31
C SER A 13 -19.62 -5.00 -12.34
N PRO A 14 -20.05 -4.44 -13.49
CA PRO A 14 -19.09 -3.97 -14.48
C PRO A 14 -18.21 -2.89 -13.85
N LEU A 15 -16.89 -2.97 -14.12
CA LEU A 15 -15.92 -1.97 -13.67
C LEU A 15 -16.41 -0.58 -14.07
N GLY A 16 -16.36 0.37 -13.15
CA GLY A 16 -16.65 1.77 -13.43
C GLY A 16 -15.68 2.32 -14.50
N THR A 17 -16.10 3.38 -15.21
CA THR A 17 -15.26 4.00 -16.24
C THR A 17 -13.91 4.45 -15.68
N PHE A 18 -13.88 4.91 -14.44
CA PHE A 18 -12.66 5.30 -13.76
C PHE A 18 -11.70 4.12 -13.56
N GLU A 19 -12.20 3.00 -13.04
CA GLU A 19 -11.39 1.79 -12.78
C GLU A 19 -10.85 1.16 -14.06
N ARG A 20 -11.66 1.19 -15.13
CA ARG A 20 -11.28 0.67 -16.45
C ARG A 20 -10.10 1.42 -17.06
N PHE A 21 -10.01 2.73 -16.85
CA PHE A 21 -8.95 3.60 -17.38
C PHE A 21 -7.97 4.07 -16.29
N LEU A 22 -7.84 3.32 -15.19
CA LEU A 22 -6.99 3.72 -14.06
C LEU A 22 -5.54 4.02 -14.48
N SER A 23 -4.94 3.19 -15.33
CA SER A 23 -3.58 3.41 -15.84
C SER A 23 -3.44 4.72 -16.63
N PHE A 24 -4.48 5.09 -17.39
CA PHE A 24 -4.52 6.37 -18.10
C PHE A 24 -4.61 7.56 -17.14
N TRP A 25 -5.44 7.46 -16.12
CA TRP A 25 -5.56 8.51 -15.11
C TRP A 25 -4.27 8.70 -14.31
N VAL A 26 -3.60 7.60 -13.97
CA VAL A 26 -2.29 7.64 -13.30
C VAL A 26 -1.24 8.31 -14.19
N LEU A 27 -1.18 7.96 -15.48
CA LEU A 27 -0.27 8.61 -16.44
C LEU A 27 -0.56 10.11 -16.54
N LEU A 28 -1.83 10.49 -16.66
CA LEU A 28 -2.24 11.89 -16.71
C LEU A 28 -1.83 12.67 -15.47
N ALA A 29 -2.01 12.06 -14.28
CA ALA A 29 -1.61 12.67 -13.01
C ALA A 29 -0.08 12.85 -12.92
N ILE A 30 0.71 11.88 -13.38
CA ILE A 30 2.16 11.99 -13.45
C ILE A 30 2.58 13.14 -14.37
N LEU A 31 2.01 13.22 -15.57
CA LEU A 31 2.30 14.29 -16.53
C LEU A 31 1.88 15.67 -16.01
N ALA A 32 0.73 15.74 -15.34
CA ALA A 32 0.25 16.96 -14.71
C ALA A 32 1.18 17.41 -13.57
N GLY A 33 1.63 16.46 -12.72
CA GLY A 33 2.58 16.74 -11.65
C GLY A 33 3.94 17.23 -12.16
N LEU A 34 4.47 16.58 -13.20
CA LEU A 34 5.69 16.99 -13.87
C LEU A 34 5.53 18.38 -14.49
N GLY A 35 4.43 18.63 -15.22
CA GLY A 35 4.12 19.92 -15.80
C GLY A 35 4.03 21.02 -14.74
N LEU A 36 3.36 20.77 -13.63
CA LEU A 36 3.25 21.70 -12.52
C LEU A 36 4.63 22.03 -11.92
N GLY A 37 5.48 21.01 -11.74
CA GLY A 37 6.85 21.19 -11.26
C GLY A 37 7.71 22.04 -12.18
N LEU A 38 7.51 21.96 -13.49
CA LEU A 38 8.24 22.76 -14.49
C LEU A 38 7.69 24.19 -14.62
N VAL A 39 6.37 24.38 -14.54
CA VAL A 39 5.71 25.68 -14.74
C VAL A 39 5.70 26.52 -13.47
N ALA A 40 5.59 25.90 -12.31
CA ALA A 40 5.48 26.60 -11.02
C ALA A 40 6.42 26.02 -9.96
N PRO A 41 7.75 26.01 -10.18
CA PRO A 41 8.71 25.42 -9.25
C PRO A 41 8.69 26.09 -7.87
N GLU A 42 8.43 27.40 -7.80
CA GLU A 42 8.32 28.12 -6.53
C GLU A 42 7.13 27.66 -5.69
N ALA A 43 5.98 27.44 -6.30
CA ALA A 43 4.79 26.92 -5.62
C ALA A 43 5.02 25.49 -5.09
N VAL A 44 5.66 24.64 -5.90
CA VAL A 44 6.05 23.29 -5.49
C VAL A 44 7.07 23.35 -4.36
N GLY A 45 8.04 24.28 -4.41
CA GLY A 45 9.02 24.50 -3.34
C GLY A 45 8.38 24.92 -2.01
N VAL A 46 7.37 25.78 -2.04
CA VAL A 46 6.60 26.15 -0.83
C VAL A 46 5.86 24.93 -0.27
N LEU A 47 5.22 24.13 -1.12
CA LEU A 47 4.52 22.92 -0.69
C LEU A 47 5.49 21.86 -0.14
N ALA A 48 6.66 21.73 -0.75
CA ALA A 48 7.73 20.85 -0.26
C ALA A 48 8.29 21.30 1.09
N GLY A 49 8.39 22.61 1.31
CA GLY A 49 8.87 23.20 2.57
C GLY A 49 7.91 23.05 3.76
N LEU A 50 6.66 22.63 3.55
CA LEU A 50 5.70 22.38 4.63
C LEU A 50 5.96 21.00 5.26
N GLU A 51 7.12 20.85 5.89
CA GLU A 51 7.57 19.63 6.55
C GLU A 51 7.60 19.76 8.07
N TYR A 52 7.18 18.70 8.73
CA TYR A 52 7.35 18.52 10.17
C TYR A 52 7.91 17.12 10.46
N ALA A 53 9.03 17.02 11.16
CA ALA A 53 9.71 15.77 11.47
C ALA A 53 9.95 14.86 10.23
N SER A 54 10.42 15.45 9.13
CA SER A 54 10.64 14.77 7.82
C SER A 54 9.36 14.26 7.15
N VAL A 55 8.19 14.74 7.55
CA VAL A 55 6.90 14.41 6.95
C VAL A 55 6.31 15.66 6.30
N ASN A 56 6.05 15.59 4.99
CA ASN A 56 5.38 16.68 4.29
C ASN A 56 3.88 16.68 4.62
N LEU A 57 3.40 17.79 5.19
CA LEU A 57 2.02 17.92 5.67
C LEU A 57 0.99 17.89 4.54
N VAL A 58 1.31 18.42 3.38
CA VAL A 58 0.40 18.41 2.21
C VAL A 58 0.22 16.99 1.71
N VAL A 59 1.32 16.26 1.58
CA VAL A 59 1.30 14.84 1.21
C VAL A 59 0.54 14.03 2.25
N ALA A 60 0.72 14.31 3.54
CA ALA A 60 -0.01 13.65 4.62
C ALA A 60 -1.53 13.81 4.46
N VAL A 61 -2.00 15.03 4.20
CA VAL A 61 -3.45 15.30 3.99
C VAL A 61 -3.98 14.57 2.76
N LEU A 62 -3.22 14.56 1.66
CA LEU A 62 -3.61 13.83 0.44
C LEU A 62 -3.68 12.32 0.66
N ILE A 63 -2.71 11.75 1.38
CA ILE A 63 -2.71 10.34 1.77
C ILE A 63 -3.92 10.03 2.66
N TRP A 64 -4.24 10.90 3.61
CA TRP A 64 -5.42 10.72 4.45
C TRP A 64 -6.72 10.77 3.66
N ALA A 65 -6.85 11.69 2.71
CA ALA A 65 -8.00 11.76 1.81
C ALA A 65 -8.15 10.48 0.98
N MET A 66 -7.06 9.84 0.58
CA MET A 66 -7.04 8.58 -0.14
C MET A 66 -7.38 7.38 0.76
N ILE A 67 -6.76 7.29 1.93
CA ILE A 67 -6.86 6.11 2.80
C ILE A 67 -8.16 6.11 3.62
N PHE A 68 -8.65 7.28 4.04
CA PHE A 68 -9.82 7.38 4.92
C PHE A 68 -11.07 6.67 4.38
N PRO A 69 -11.49 6.86 3.12
CA PRO A 69 -12.64 6.14 2.56
C PRO A 69 -12.44 4.62 2.56
N MET A 70 -11.22 4.16 2.31
CA MET A 70 -10.88 2.72 2.34
C MET A 70 -11.01 2.18 3.77
N MET A 71 -10.53 2.92 4.77
CA MET A 71 -10.60 2.51 6.18
C MET A 71 -12.03 2.49 6.71
N VAL A 72 -12.90 3.37 6.23
CA VAL A 72 -14.36 3.32 6.52
C VAL A 72 -14.96 2.02 5.96
N GLY A 73 -14.48 1.55 4.82
CA GLY A 73 -14.89 0.28 4.21
C GLY A 73 -14.46 -0.98 4.96
N VAL A 74 -13.44 -0.90 5.82
CA VAL A 74 -12.90 -2.07 6.55
C VAL A 74 -13.95 -2.66 7.48
N ASP A 75 -14.36 -3.90 7.23
CA ASP A 75 -15.29 -4.63 8.07
C ASP A 75 -14.58 -5.54 9.06
N PHE A 76 -14.38 -5.02 10.28
CA PHE A 76 -13.77 -5.78 11.36
C PHE A 76 -14.61 -6.99 11.82
N SER A 77 -15.92 -7.03 11.51
CA SER A 77 -16.77 -8.17 11.84
C SER A 77 -16.50 -9.36 10.92
N SER A 78 -16.14 -9.10 9.68
CA SER A 78 -15.77 -10.11 8.68
C SER A 78 -14.47 -10.83 9.02
N ILE A 79 -13.65 -10.28 9.92
CA ILE A 79 -12.46 -10.95 10.45
C ILE A 79 -12.84 -12.26 11.17
N LYS A 80 -14.06 -12.35 11.73
CA LYS A 80 -14.57 -13.58 12.36
C LYS A 80 -14.81 -14.71 11.36
N ASP A 81 -15.04 -14.38 10.09
CA ASP A 81 -15.25 -15.36 9.01
C ASP A 81 -13.95 -15.90 8.40
N ILE A 82 -12.79 -15.43 8.85
CA ILE A 82 -11.45 -15.89 8.45
C ILE A 82 -11.32 -17.42 8.63
N GLY A 83 -11.98 -17.98 9.64
CA GLY A 83 -11.96 -19.41 9.91
C GLY A 83 -12.50 -20.29 8.78
N ARG A 84 -13.23 -19.73 7.81
CA ARG A 84 -13.84 -20.50 6.70
C ARG A 84 -12.87 -20.81 5.56
N LYS A 85 -11.88 -19.93 5.28
CA LYS A 85 -10.90 -20.12 4.20
C LYS A 85 -9.48 -19.71 4.65
N PRO A 86 -8.92 -20.36 5.69
CA PRO A 86 -7.65 -19.90 6.28
C PRO A 86 -6.46 -20.06 5.35
N LYS A 87 -6.49 -21.03 4.42
CA LYS A 87 -5.37 -21.31 3.49
C LYS A 87 -5.02 -20.11 2.64
N GLY A 88 -5.99 -19.44 2.03
CA GLY A 88 -5.75 -18.27 1.19
C GLY A 88 -5.18 -17.10 1.99
N LEU A 89 -5.68 -16.87 3.21
CA LEU A 89 -5.16 -15.82 4.08
C LEU A 89 -3.71 -16.08 4.48
N VAL A 90 -3.39 -17.32 4.88
CA VAL A 90 -2.01 -17.69 5.25
C VAL A 90 -1.06 -17.52 4.06
N ILE A 91 -1.46 -17.95 2.86
CA ILE A 91 -0.66 -17.76 1.65
C ILE A 91 -0.41 -16.27 1.40
N THR A 92 -1.45 -15.45 1.48
CA THR A 92 -1.32 -14.00 1.27
C THR A 92 -0.39 -13.35 2.30
N LEU A 93 -0.51 -13.72 3.57
CA LEU A 93 0.37 -13.20 4.62
C LEU A 93 1.82 -13.62 4.40
N VAL A 94 2.08 -14.89 4.10
CA VAL A 94 3.43 -15.38 3.82
C VAL A 94 4.03 -14.67 2.61
N VAL A 95 3.26 -14.53 1.53
CA VAL A 95 3.75 -13.86 0.32
C VAL A 95 4.01 -12.38 0.58
N ASN A 96 3.10 -11.67 1.23
CA ASN A 96 3.23 -10.23 1.45
C ASN A 96 4.30 -9.87 2.47
N TRP A 97 4.50 -10.67 3.51
CA TRP A 97 5.35 -10.31 4.64
C TRP A 97 6.66 -11.07 4.71
N LEU A 98 6.75 -12.24 4.06
CA LEU A 98 7.97 -13.05 4.05
C LEU A 98 8.63 -13.14 2.66
N VAL A 99 7.85 -13.29 1.59
CA VAL A 99 8.44 -13.47 0.26
C VAL A 99 8.71 -12.12 -0.40
N LYS A 100 7.70 -11.26 -0.50
CA LYS A 100 7.77 -10.00 -1.26
C LYS A 100 8.85 -9.03 -0.76
N PRO A 101 8.97 -8.71 0.54
CA PRO A 101 9.99 -7.79 1.02
C PRO A 101 11.41 -8.26 0.73
N PHE A 102 11.69 -9.53 1.00
CA PHE A 102 13.03 -10.10 0.81
C PHE A 102 13.40 -10.25 -0.68
N THR A 103 12.46 -10.66 -1.51
CA THR A 103 12.71 -10.70 -2.97
C THR A 103 12.91 -9.31 -3.54
N MET A 104 12.18 -8.30 -3.06
CA MET A 104 12.34 -6.93 -3.51
C MET A 104 13.69 -6.36 -3.08
N ALA A 105 14.12 -6.60 -1.84
CA ALA A 105 15.45 -6.22 -1.35
C ALA A 105 16.56 -6.89 -2.16
N ALA A 106 16.47 -8.19 -2.39
CA ALA A 106 17.45 -8.92 -3.19
C ALA A 106 17.53 -8.40 -4.65
N LEU A 107 16.39 -8.10 -5.27
CA LEU A 107 16.35 -7.49 -6.59
C LEU A 107 16.91 -6.06 -6.57
N ALA A 108 16.59 -5.26 -5.57
CA ALA A 108 17.12 -3.91 -5.44
C ALA A 108 18.66 -3.92 -5.39
N VAL A 109 19.24 -4.73 -4.51
CA VAL A 109 20.70 -4.90 -4.41
C VAL A 109 21.27 -5.41 -5.73
N LEU A 110 20.69 -6.46 -6.32
CA LEU A 110 21.16 -7.02 -7.59
C LEU A 110 21.18 -5.98 -8.72
N PHE A 111 20.15 -5.18 -8.83
CA PHE A 111 20.06 -4.19 -9.90
C PHE A 111 20.96 -2.99 -9.64
N PHE A 112 20.96 -2.41 -8.46
CA PHE A 112 21.62 -1.14 -8.20
C PHE A 112 23.08 -1.28 -7.80
N GLU A 113 23.48 -2.35 -7.12
CA GLU A 113 24.89 -2.57 -6.79
C GLU A 113 25.67 -3.29 -7.89
N TYR A 114 25.01 -4.14 -8.70
CA TYR A 114 25.70 -4.94 -9.70
C TYR A 114 25.38 -4.53 -11.15
N LEU A 115 24.11 -4.44 -11.51
CA LEU A 115 23.72 -4.23 -12.91
C LEU A 115 23.90 -2.76 -13.34
N TYR A 116 23.58 -1.82 -12.45
CA TYR A 116 23.63 -0.38 -12.72
C TYR A 116 24.79 0.33 -11.99
N ALA A 117 25.71 -0.40 -11.39
CA ALA A 117 26.85 0.14 -10.62
C ALA A 117 27.70 1.20 -11.38
N GLY A 118 27.77 1.10 -12.71
CA GLY A 118 28.51 2.06 -13.54
C GLY A 118 27.66 3.23 -14.09
N LEU A 119 26.35 3.28 -13.79
CA LEU A 119 25.42 4.26 -14.36
C LEU A 119 25.00 5.34 -13.38
N MET A 120 25.24 5.15 -12.08
CA MET A 120 24.83 6.07 -11.02
C MET A 120 25.89 6.17 -9.91
N SER A 121 25.77 7.18 -9.05
CA SER A 121 26.62 7.31 -7.87
C SER A 121 26.21 6.28 -6.79
N GLU A 122 27.15 5.91 -5.91
CA GLU A 122 26.86 5.00 -4.78
C GLU A 122 25.74 5.54 -3.89
N GLY A 123 25.74 6.85 -3.58
CA GLY A 123 24.71 7.46 -2.76
C GLY A 123 23.31 7.48 -3.40
N ASP A 124 23.23 7.54 -4.71
CA ASP A 124 21.95 7.41 -5.43
C ASP A 124 21.47 5.95 -5.40
N ALA A 125 22.39 4.99 -5.59
CA ALA A 125 22.06 3.56 -5.52
C ALA A 125 21.47 3.19 -4.16
N ASP A 126 22.05 3.66 -3.05
CA ASP A 126 21.56 3.44 -1.70
C ASP A 126 20.13 3.98 -1.50
N GLN A 127 19.85 5.18 -2.03
CA GLN A 127 18.51 5.76 -1.95
C GLN A 127 17.49 4.96 -2.75
N TYR A 128 17.84 4.45 -3.94
CA TYR A 128 16.96 3.58 -4.74
C TYR A 128 16.71 2.24 -4.05
N ILE A 129 17.76 1.63 -3.48
CA ILE A 129 17.64 0.38 -2.71
C ILE A 129 16.71 0.59 -1.51
N ALA A 130 16.92 1.67 -0.73
CA ALA A 130 16.06 1.99 0.39
C ALA A 130 14.60 2.21 -0.04
N GLY A 131 14.37 2.98 -1.10
CA GLY A 131 13.04 3.22 -1.66
C GLY A 131 12.33 1.94 -2.09
N LEU A 132 13.04 1.01 -2.76
CA LEU A 132 12.47 -0.27 -3.19
C LEU A 132 12.20 -1.22 -2.02
N ILE A 133 13.03 -1.22 -0.99
CA ILE A 133 12.79 -1.99 0.24
C ILE A 133 11.51 -1.50 0.92
N ILE A 134 11.36 -0.19 1.11
CA ILE A 134 10.18 0.42 1.71
C ILE A 134 8.92 0.12 0.88
N LEU A 135 9.00 0.28 -0.44
CA LEU A 135 7.91 -0.04 -1.37
C LEU A 135 7.54 -1.52 -1.34
N GLY A 136 8.56 -2.40 -1.28
CA GLY A 136 8.38 -3.85 -1.22
C GLY A 136 7.80 -4.35 0.10
N ALA A 137 8.07 -3.66 1.20
CA ALA A 137 7.59 -4.05 2.53
C ALA A 137 6.10 -3.75 2.73
N ALA A 138 5.55 -2.73 2.07
CA ALA A 138 4.14 -2.35 2.24
C ALA A 138 3.21 -3.22 1.36
N PRO A 139 2.07 -3.72 1.87
CA PRO A 139 1.04 -4.34 1.05
C PRO A 139 0.32 -3.29 0.21
N CYS A 140 0.00 -3.60 -1.06
CA CYS A 140 -0.77 -2.70 -1.93
C CYS A 140 -2.27 -2.94 -1.71
N THR A 141 -2.96 -2.00 -1.11
CA THR A 141 -4.40 -2.11 -0.82
C THR A 141 -5.28 -1.50 -1.91
N ALA A 142 -4.80 -0.47 -2.62
CA ALA A 142 -5.60 0.26 -3.61
C ALA A 142 -5.96 -0.58 -4.85
N MET A 143 -4.99 -1.30 -5.40
CA MET A 143 -5.19 -2.08 -6.63
C MET A 143 -5.77 -3.48 -6.42
N VAL A 144 -5.75 -4.00 -5.19
CA VAL A 144 -6.19 -5.37 -4.91
C VAL A 144 -7.67 -5.59 -5.21
N PHE A 145 -8.51 -4.59 -4.96
CA PHE A 145 -9.94 -4.66 -5.28
C PHE A 145 -10.18 -4.67 -6.79
N VAL A 146 -9.43 -3.86 -7.55
CA VAL A 146 -9.50 -3.85 -9.02
C VAL A 146 -9.10 -5.21 -9.58
N TRP A 147 -8.01 -5.79 -9.10
CA TRP A 147 -7.57 -7.13 -9.50
C TRP A 147 -8.58 -8.21 -9.10
N SER A 148 -9.16 -8.12 -7.90
CA SER A 148 -10.20 -9.04 -7.45
C SER A 148 -11.41 -9.02 -8.39
N GLN A 149 -11.85 -7.83 -8.82
CA GLN A 149 -12.96 -7.70 -9.76
C GLN A 149 -12.60 -8.23 -11.15
N LEU A 150 -11.42 -7.88 -11.68
CA LEU A 150 -10.94 -8.33 -12.98
C LEU A 150 -10.83 -9.87 -13.07
N THR A 151 -10.40 -10.52 -12.00
CA THR A 151 -10.27 -11.98 -11.91
C THR A 151 -11.55 -12.69 -11.46
N ARG A 152 -12.67 -11.96 -11.30
CA ARG A 152 -13.92 -12.47 -10.75
C ARG A 152 -13.75 -13.12 -9.37
N GLY A 153 -12.87 -12.53 -8.54
CA GLY A 153 -12.64 -12.92 -7.16
C GLY A 153 -13.82 -12.59 -6.25
N ASP A 154 -13.75 -13.07 -5.02
CA ASP A 154 -14.73 -12.79 -3.98
C ASP A 154 -14.41 -11.43 -3.31
N PRO A 155 -15.22 -10.37 -3.52
CA PRO A 155 -14.93 -9.06 -2.95
C PRO A 155 -14.96 -9.02 -1.43
N ALA A 156 -15.83 -9.83 -0.81
CA ALA A 156 -15.91 -9.91 0.65
C ALA A 156 -14.65 -10.55 1.23
N TYR A 157 -14.18 -11.62 0.60
CA TYR A 157 -12.93 -12.25 0.98
C TYR A 157 -11.71 -11.35 0.74
N THR A 158 -11.72 -10.60 -0.36
CA THR A 158 -10.68 -9.59 -0.65
C THR A 158 -10.63 -8.51 0.43
N LEU A 159 -11.78 -8.03 0.89
CA LEU A 159 -11.87 -7.06 1.97
C LEU A 159 -11.25 -7.59 3.28
N VAL A 160 -11.54 -8.86 3.61
CA VAL A 160 -10.94 -9.52 4.78
C VAL A 160 -9.42 -9.61 4.64
N GLN A 161 -8.92 -10.00 3.47
CA GLN A 161 -7.49 -10.07 3.18
C GLN A 161 -6.80 -8.72 3.38
N VAL A 162 -7.38 -7.65 2.83
CA VAL A 162 -6.85 -6.27 2.98
C VAL A 162 -6.84 -5.87 4.45
N SER A 163 -7.97 -6.03 5.14
CA SER A 163 -8.10 -5.65 6.55
C SER A 163 -7.08 -6.33 7.45
N VAL A 164 -6.82 -7.63 7.23
CA VAL A 164 -5.82 -8.36 8.00
C VAL A 164 -4.40 -7.90 7.66
N ASN A 165 -4.09 -7.67 6.38
CA ASN A 165 -2.78 -7.17 5.98
C ASN A 165 -2.51 -5.78 6.54
N ASP A 166 -3.52 -4.89 6.59
CA ASP A 166 -3.40 -3.56 7.18
C ASP A 166 -3.14 -3.62 8.70
N LEU A 167 -3.79 -4.56 9.41
CA LEU A 167 -3.50 -4.78 10.83
C LEU A 167 -2.10 -5.33 11.07
N VAL A 168 -1.65 -6.28 10.26
CA VAL A 168 -0.29 -6.81 10.34
C VAL A 168 0.74 -5.73 10.01
N MET A 169 0.44 -4.82 9.08
CA MET A 169 1.30 -3.71 8.70
C MET A 169 1.67 -2.82 9.90
N ILE A 170 0.74 -2.56 10.80
CA ILE A 170 0.98 -1.72 11.99
C ILE A 170 2.16 -2.24 12.82
N VAL A 171 2.31 -3.56 12.88
CA VAL A 171 3.33 -4.21 13.73
C VAL A 171 4.54 -4.67 12.92
N ALA A 172 4.34 -5.20 11.72
CA ALA A 172 5.38 -5.88 10.95
C ALA A 172 6.18 -4.96 10.03
N PHE A 173 5.60 -3.84 9.56
CA PHE A 173 6.24 -2.98 8.57
C PHE A 173 7.57 -2.41 9.06
N ALA A 174 7.57 -1.72 10.20
CA ALA A 174 8.76 -1.06 10.72
C ALA A 174 9.90 -2.05 11.06
N PRO A 175 9.65 -3.19 11.74
CA PRO A 175 10.71 -4.17 11.97
C PRO A 175 11.27 -4.80 10.69
N ILE A 176 10.44 -5.11 9.70
CA ILE A 176 10.90 -5.70 8.44
C ILE A 176 11.75 -4.70 7.65
N VAL A 177 11.29 -3.45 7.53
CA VAL A 177 12.05 -2.39 6.84
C VAL A 177 13.37 -2.15 7.52
N ALA A 178 13.41 -2.03 8.85
CA ALA A 178 14.64 -1.83 9.59
C ALA A 178 15.60 -3.00 9.48
N LEU A 179 15.11 -4.24 9.49
CA LEU A 179 15.93 -5.42 9.26
C LEU A 179 16.56 -5.40 7.87
N LEU A 180 15.78 -5.14 6.83
CA LEU A 180 16.26 -5.16 5.45
C LEU A 180 17.20 -4.00 5.15
N LEU A 181 16.93 -2.81 5.64
CA LEU A 181 17.82 -1.65 5.51
C LEU A 181 19.11 -1.86 6.33
N GLY A 182 19.02 -2.46 7.51
CA GLY A 182 20.21 -2.80 8.31
C GLY A 182 21.13 -3.84 7.66
N VAL A 183 20.57 -4.75 6.84
CA VAL A 183 21.36 -5.72 6.05
C VAL A 183 22.07 -5.05 4.87
N THR A 184 21.53 -3.95 4.36
CA THR A 184 22.10 -3.16 3.25
C THR A 184 22.96 -1.98 3.73
N ASP A 185 23.31 -1.92 5.02
CA ASP A 185 24.07 -0.83 5.67
C ASP A 185 23.41 0.56 5.55
N ILE A 186 22.13 0.62 5.15
CA ILE A 186 21.38 1.87 5.01
C ILE A 186 20.71 2.22 6.34
N VAL A 187 21.10 3.35 6.91
CA VAL A 187 20.57 3.81 8.20
C VAL A 187 19.31 4.64 8.00
N VAL A 188 18.19 4.14 8.47
CA VAL A 188 16.93 4.90 8.54
C VAL A 188 16.55 5.10 10.01
N PRO A 189 16.23 6.35 10.42
CA PRO A 189 15.84 6.62 11.81
C PRO A 189 14.55 5.87 12.19
N TRP A 190 14.60 5.09 13.25
CA TRP A 190 13.43 4.38 13.78
C TRP A 190 12.26 5.30 14.08
N GLU A 191 12.56 6.50 14.55
CA GLU A 191 11.55 7.52 14.85
C GLU A 191 10.74 7.88 13.61
N THR A 192 11.39 8.06 12.46
CA THR A 192 10.71 8.37 11.18
C THR A 192 9.82 7.22 10.73
N LEU A 193 10.29 5.96 10.85
CA LEU A 193 9.49 4.77 10.50
C LEU A 193 8.26 4.64 11.39
N LEU A 194 8.42 4.76 12.70
CA LEU A 194 7.32 4.65 13.65
C LEU A 194 6.33 5.81 13.49
N LEU A 195 6.82 7.04 13.30
CA LEU A 195 5.98 8.20 13.08
C LEU A 195 5.18 8.06 11.78
N SER A 196 5.80 7.57 10.71
CA SER A 196 5.13 7.32 9.43
C SER A 196 4.02 6.29 9.56
N VAL A 197 4.25 5.17 10.23
CA VAL A 197 3.22 4.15 10.49
C VAL A 197 2.08 4.74 11.34
N LEU A 198 2.41 5.46 12.40
CA LEU A 198 1.41 6.08 13.25
C LEU A 198 0.55 7.08 12.46
N LEU A 199 1.19 7.96 11.71
CA LEU A 199 0.54 9.06 11.01
C LEU A 199 -0.28 8.58 9.79
N TYR A 200 0.29 7.67 8.99
CA TYR A 200 -0.31 7.28 7.73
C TYR A 200 -1.17 6.02 7.80
N VAL A 201 -1.05 5.22 8.86
CA VAL A 201 -1.82 3.97 8.99
C VAL A 201 -2.71 4.00 10.22
N VAL A 202 -2.14 4.20 11.41
CA VAL A 202 -2.90 4.05 12.67
C VAL A 202 -3.98 5.13 12.80
N ILE A 203 -3.63 6.40 12.57
CA ILE A 203 -4.59 7.51 12.72
C ILE A 203 -5.75 7.38 11.71
N PRO A 204 -5.54 7.19 10.39
CA PRO A 204 -6.63 6.98 9.44
C PRO A 204 -7.48 5.75 9.75
N LEU A 205 -6.86 4.65 10.21
CA LEU A 205 -7.57 3.43 10.59
C LEU A 205 -8.51 3.67 11.76
N VAL A 206 -8.04 4.33 12.82
CA VAL A 206 -8.86 4.67 13.99
C VAL A 206 -9.97 5.65 13.59
N ALA A 207 -9.65 6.69 12.83
CA ALA A 207 -10.64 7.65 12.33
C ALA A 207 -11.71 6.96 11.45
N GLY A 208 -11.30 6.08 10.54
CA GLY A 208 -12.19 5.29 9.69
C GLY A 208 -13.08 4.35 10.50
N ALA A 209 -12.52 3.67 11.50
CA ALA A 209 -13.27 2.78 12.39
C ALA A 209 -14.33 3.54 13.22
N ILE A 210 -14.00 4.74 13.71
CA ILE A 210 -14.94 5.61 14.43
C ILE A 210 -16.05 6.10 13.48
N ALA A 211 -15.67 6.62 12.31
CA ALA A 211 -16.62 7.11 11.31
C ALA A 211 -17.58 6.00 10.86
N ARG A 212 -17.08 4.79 10.60
CA ARG A 212 -17.93 3.64 10.27
C ARG A 212 -18.98 3.36 11.33
N ARG A 213 -18.61 3.39 12.62
CA ARG A 213 -19.56 3.15 13.72
C ARG A 213 -20.66 4.21 13.78
N GLN A 214 -20.39 5.42 13.29
CA GLN A 214 -21.38 6.52 13.27
C GLN A 214 -22.26 6.49 12.03
N VAL A 215 -21.73 6.07 10.88
CA VAL A 215 -22.43 6.06 9.58
C VAL A 215 -23.31 4.81 9.42
N ILE A 216 -22.91 3.68 10.00
CA ILE A 216 -23.60 2.37 9.87
C ILE A 216 -24.50 2.09 11.10
N ARG A 217 -24.74 3.08 11.94
CA ARG A 217 -25.83 3.05 12.92
C ARG A 217 -27.14 3.46 12.28
#